data_1e68b93dba3a781a399cb0931824a306
#
_entry.id   1e68b93dba3a781a399cb0931824a306
#
_cell.length_a   1.000
_cell.length_b   1.000
_cell.length_c   1.000
_cell.angle_alpha   90.00
_cell.angle_beta   90.00
_cell.angle_gamma   90.00
#
_symmetry.space_group_name_H-M   'P 1'
#
loop_
_entity.id
_entity.type
_entity.pdbx_description
1 polymer ?
#
loop_
_entity_poly.entity_id
_entity_poly.type
_entity_poly.pdbx_seq_one_letter_code
_entity_poly.pdbx_strand_id
1 'polypeptide(L)'
;MSLKVSVIIPHRVGENIENTLAGIYMSDYDKKNIEIFQAEGTHPTVQRNECIKQASGDIVYFIDNDSMVNPNNIKKAVEIFEKNENVAIVGGPAIHKVSSSKEKYIDKCMRSRYAVGPIANRYGVNKTSSREGTDRDVILCNLFIRLNVLFEAGLFNESLYPNEENALIDKILSLGYKLMYDPQIIVKRPPRSSLRLYIKMLLNYGRGRFEQLYRDFNKKNLIFTLPAFFSLYIILFPIVLFIFLITKINFIAIYFIPFALYFVMTLLAGIITALKEKGFINKIKGFFIFPYMFFITHFFYGLGFFYGIIRIAKGFKRTVKFNITKYKSFE
;
A
#
# COMPACT_ATOMS: atom_id res chain seq x y z
N MET A 1 -3.22 -22.30 25.13
CA MET A 1 -2.35 -22.81 24.04
C MET A 1 -1.89 -21.61 23.23
N SER A 2 -0.62 -21.56 22.85
CA SER A 2 -0.12 -20.46 21.99
C SER A 2 -0.70 -20.60 20.59
N LEU A 3 -1.15 -19.50 19.98
CA LEU A 3 -1.74 -19.48 18.65
C LEU A 3 -0.70 -19.86 17.57
N LYS A 4 -1.09 -20.69 16.61
CA LYS A 4 -0.24 -21.03 15.48
C LYS A 4 -0.32 -19.96 14.39
N VAL A 5 0.80 -19.70 13.72
CA VAL A 5 0.93 -18.67 12.67
C VAL A 5 1.38 -19.30 11.35
N SER A 6 0.57 -19.11 10.31
CA SER A 6 0.90 -19.49 8.92
C SER A 6 1.45 -18.27 8.19
N VAL A 7 2.73 -18.26 7.88
CA VAL A 7 3.39 -17.17 7.13
C VAL A 7 3.28 -17.44 5.63
N ILE A 8 2.78 -16.49 4.86
CA ILE A 8 2.60 -16.62 3.40
C ILE A 8 3.47 -15.61 2.68
N ILE A 9 4.39 -16.10 1.82
CA ILE A 9 5.35 -15.31 1.04
C ILE A 9 5.10 -15.54 -0.46
N PRO A 10 4.27 -14.72 -1.12
CA PRO A 10 4.14 -14.78 -2.57
C PRO A 10 5.33 -14.09 -3.24
N HIS A 11 5.88 -14.74 -4.28
CA HIS A 11 6.97 -14.17 -5.07
C HIS A 11 6.88 -14.63 -6.53
N ARG A 12 7.63 -13.97 -7.40
CA ARG A 12 7.76 -14.38 -8.80
C ARG A 12 8.87 -15.39 -8.95
N VAL A 13 8.81 -16.14 -10.07
CA VAL A 13 9.89 -17.06 -10.44
C VAL A 13 11.23 -16.36 -10.46
N GLY A 14 12.21 -16.91 -9.72
CA GLY A 14 13.57 -16.38 -9.63
C GLY A 14 13.76 -15.17 -8.71
N GLU A 15 12.74 -14.69 -8.02
CA GLU A 15 12.92 -13.67 -6.98
C GLU A 15 13.46 -14.30 -5.68
N ASN A 16 14.47 -13.64 -5.08
CA ASN A 16 15.08 -14.08 -3.82
C ASN A 16 14.17 -13.76 -2.63
N ILE A 17 14.01 -14.70 -1.70
CA ILE A 17 13.23 -14.59 -0.47
C ILE A 17 14.07 -14.82 0.79
N GLU A 18 15.37 -15.08 0.67
CA GLU A 18 16.25 -15.47 1.78
C GLU A 18 16.24 -14.45 2.91
N ASN A 19 16.29 -13.16 2.60
CA ASN A 19 16.25 -12.11 3.62
C ASN A 19 14.94 -12.12 4.41
N THR A 20 13.82 -12.41 3.75
CA THR A 20 12.50 -12.51 4.38
C THR A 20 12.43 -13.76 5.26
N LEU A 21 12.90 -14.91 4.75
CA LEU A 21 13.00 -16.16 5.51
C LEU A 21 13.91 -16.00 6.73
N ALA A 22 15.10 -15.41 6.56
CA ALA A 22 16.02 -15.17 7.66
C ALA A 22 15.36 -14.33 8.78
N GLY A 23 14.59 -13.30 8.44
CA GLY A 23 13.85 -12.50 9.41
C GLY A 23 12.79 -13.30 10.18
N ILE A 24 12.10 -14.25 9.50
CA ILE A 24 11.14 -15.14 10.15
C ILE A 24 11.86 -16.17 11.03
N TYR A 25 12.98 -16.71 10.57
CA TYR A 25 13.82 -17.63 11.37
C TYR A 25 14.38 -16.98 12.63
N MET A 26 14.62 -15.67 12.64
CA MET A 26 15.05 -14.90 13.80
C MET A 26 13.88 -14.48 14.71
N SER A 27 12.64 -14.88 14.44
CA SER A 27 11.50 -14.51 15.27
C SER A 27 11.65 -14.99 16.71
N ASP A 28 11.25 -14.14 17.67
CA ASP A 28 11.22 -14.45 19.11
C ASP A 28 10.00 -15.30 19.52
N TYR A 29 9.16 -15.69 18.55
CA TYR A 29 8.01 -16.58 18.75
C TYR A 29 8.43 -18.04 18.61
N ASP A 30 7.77 -18.95 19.32
CA ASP A 30 8.10 -20.38 19.28
C ASP A 30 7.94 -20.93 17.86
N LYS A 31 9.04 -21.44 17.32
CA LYS A 31 9.13 -21.94 15.94
C LYS A 31 8.18 -23.10 15.65
N LYS A 32 7.86 -23.93 16.66
CA LYS A 32 6.90 -25.03 16.55
C LYS A 32 5.48 -24.55 16.19
N ASN A 33 5.20 -23.29 16.48
CA ASN A 33 3.93 -22.64 16.19
C ASN A 33 3.97 -21.80 14.91
N ILE A 34 5.01 -21.90 14.09
CA ILE A 34 5.12 -21.20 12.80
C ILE A 34 5.18 -22.22 11.67
N GLU A 35 4.35 -22.09 10.67
CA GLU A 35 4.51 -22.74 9.36
C GLU A 35 4.73 -21.70 8.27
N ILE A 36 5.46 -22.05 7.22
CA ILE A 36 5.80 -21.11 6.16
C ILE A 36 5.36 -21.67 4.81
N PHE A 37 4.66 -20.85 4.05
CA PHE A 37 4.28 -21.10 2.66
C PHE A 37 5.04 -20.15 1.74
N GLN A 38 5.82 -20.71 0.84
CA GLN A 38 6.41 -20.01 -0.28
C GLN A 38 5.56 -20.25 -1.51
N ALA A 39 4.99 -19.21 -2.08
CA ALA A 39 4.15 -19.31 -3.26
C ALA A 39 4.80 -18.60 -4.44
N GLU A 40 5.40 -19.37 -5.34
CA GLU A 40 6.00 -18.86 -6.56
C GLU A 40 4.94 -18.74 -7.66
N GLY A 41 4.89 -17.62 -8.40
CA GLY A 41 3.94 -17.50 -9.50
C GLY A 41 3.80 -16.08 -10.06
N THR A 42 2.73 -15.88 -10.83
CA THR A 42 2.50 -14.63 -11.58
C THR A 42 1.35 -13.79 -11.05
N HIS A 43 0.58 -14.32 -10.08
CA HIS A 43 -0.63 -13.68 -9.57
C HIS A 43 -0.69 -13.74 -8.03
N PRO A 44 -0.16 -12.74 -7.32
CA PRO A 44 -0.03 -12.79 -5.86
C PRO A 44 -1.33 -13.06 -5.10
N THR A 45 -2.46 -12.58 -5.60
CA THR A 45 -3.78 -12.78 -4.96
C THR A 45 -4.18 -14.26 -4.96
N VAL A 46 -4.03 -14.94 -6.11
CA VAL A 46 -4.30 -16.39 -6.23
C VAL A 46 -3.32 -17.18 -5.38
N GLN A 47 -2.03 -16.85 -5.45
CA GLN A 47 -0.99 -17.49 -4.64
C GLN A 47 -1.33 -17.44 -3.15
N ARG A 48 -1.77 -16.28 -2.64
CA ARG A 48 -2.19 -16.14 -1.24
C ARG A 48 -3.42 -16.98 -0.92
N ASN A 49 -4.45 -16.96 -1.76
CA ASN A 49 -5.67 -17.74 -1.54
C ASN A 49 -5.37 -19.25 -1.48
N GLU A 50 -4.54 -19.75 -2.38
CA GLU A 50 -4.17 -21.16 -2.40
C GLU A 50 -3.34 -21.58 -1.17
N CYS A 51 -2.48 -20.68 -0.66
CA CYS A 51 -1.78 -20.90 0.61
C CYS A 51 -2.75 -20.89 1.80
N ILE A 52 -3.70 -19.94 1.84
CA ILE A 52 -4.71 -19.85 2.91
C ILE A 52 -5.51 -21.15 3.01
N LYS A 53 -5.91 -21.75 1.89
CA LYS A 53 -6.65 -23.02 1.86
C LYS A 53 -5.87 -24.19 2.46
N GLN A 54 -4.54 -24.11 2.48
CA GLN A 54 -3.64 -25.14 3.01
C GLN A 54 -3.12 -24.80 4.43
N ALA A 55 -3.36 -23.58 4.90
CA ALA A 55 -2.91 -23.10 6.19
C ALA A 55 -3.59 -23.85 7.34
N SER A 56 -2.83 -24.17 8.38
CA SER A 56 -3.31 -24.84 9.59
C SER A 56 -3.15 -23.98 10.86
N GLY A 57 -2.60 -22.78 10.72
CA GLY A 57 -2.45 -21.84 11.82
C GLY A 57 -3.76 -21.12 12.16
N ASP A 58 -3.84 -20.60 13.38
CA ASP A 58 -4.98 -19.78 13.82
C ASP A 58 -4.95 -18.39 13.16
N ILE A 59 -3.75 -17.93 12.81
CA ILE A 59 -3.44 -16.61 12.24
C ILE A 59 -2.63 -16.80 10.96
N VAL A 60 -2.95 -16.01 9.93
CA VAL A 60 -2.14 -15.90 8.71
C VAL A 60 -1.36 -14.59 8.74
N TYR A 61 -0.05 -14.67 8.53
CA TYR A 61 0.84 -13.53 8.37
C TYR A 61 1.24 -13.36 6.91
N PHE A 62 0.78 -12.27 6.28
CA PHE A 62 1.15 -11.92 4.92
C PHE A 62 2.39 -11.03 4.91
N ILE A 63 3.37 -11.41 4.08
CA ILE A 63 4.62 -10.69 3.93
C ILE A 63 5.13 -10.79 2.49
N ASP A 64 5.73 -9.71 1.98
CA ASP A 64 6.34 -9.72 0.65
C ASP A 64 7.78 -10.25 0.69
N ASN A 65 8.27 -10.74 -0.44
CA ASN A 65 9.60 -11.34 -0.60
C ASN A 65 10.77 -10.35 -0.36
N ASP A 66 10.52 -9.05 -0.41
CA ASP A 66 11.52 -7.98 -0.19
C ASP A 66 11.47 -7.38 1.23
N SER A 67 10.74 -8.01 2.14
CA SER A 67 10.49 -7.50 3.49
C SER A 67 11.47 -8.08 4.51
N MET A 68 12.08 -7.21 5.31
CA MET A 68 12.89 -7.58 6.47
C MET A 68 12.03 -7.48 7.72
N VAL A 69 11.71 -8.63 8.31
CA VAL A 69 10.83 -8.74 9.49
C VAL A 69 11.59 -8.40 10.76
N ASN A 70 10.96 -7.65 11.67
CA ASN A 70 11.49 -7.51 13.02
C ASN A 70 11.19 -8.79 13.81
N PRO A 71 12.15 -9.35 14.57
CA PRO A 71 11.98 -10.59 15.33
C PRO A 71 10.75 -10.63 16.25
N ASN A 72 10.38 -9.51 16.83
CA ASN A 72 9.23 -9.40 17.74
C ASN A 72 7.86 -9.31 17.07
N ASN A 73 7.78 -9.21 15.74
CA ASN A 73 6.51 -8.93 15.05
C ASN A 73 5.45 -10.00 15.31
N ILE A 74 5.80 -11.28 15.15
CA ILE A 74 4.87 -12.39 15.35
C ILE A 74 4.39 -12.44 16.80
N LYS A 75 5.31 -12.38 17.76
CA LYS A 75 4.98 -12.39 19.19
C LYS A 75 4.01 -11.28 19.56
N LYS A 76 4.30 -10.04 19.13
CA LYS A 76 3.43 -8.88 19.41
C LYS A 76 2.05 -9.00 18.77
N ALA A 77 1.98 -9.49 17.55
CA ALA A 77 0.71 -9.70 16.88
C ALA A 77 -0.14 -10.74 17.62
N VAL A 78 0.47 -11.87 18.01
CA VAL A 78 -0.21 -12.91 18.79
C VAL A 78 -0.72 -12.37 20.13
N GLU A 79 0.09 -11.63 20.89
CA GLU A 79 -0.32 -10.99 22.14
C GLU A 79 -1.56 -10.09 22.00
N ILE A 80 -1.70 -9.41 20.85
CA ILE A 80 -2.88 -8.57 20.56
C ILE A 80 -4.10 -9.44 20.28
N PHE A 81 -3.95 -10.52 19.51
CA PHE A 81 -5.05 -11.45 19.21
C PHE A 81 -5.53 -12.20 20.46
N GLU A 82 -4.63 -12.61 21.34
CA GLU A 82 -4.98 -13.31 22.59
C GLU A 82 -5.77 -12.42 23.56
N LYS A 83 -5.51 -11.11 23.55
CA LYS A 83 -6.20 -10.15 24.43
C LYS A 83 -7.62 -9.80 24.00
N ASN A 84 -7.97 -10.02 22.73
CA ASN A 84 -9.26 -9.61 22.20
C ASN A 84 -9.68 -10.47 21.01
N GLU A 85 -10.69 -11.32 21.23
CA GLU A 85 -11.21 -12.22 20.20
C GLU A 85 -11.87 -11.49 19.02
N ASN A 86 -12.43 -10.30 19.26
CA ASN A 86 -13.04 -9.48 18.20
C ASN A 86 -12.01 -8.78 17.28
N VAL A 87 -10.71 -8.80 17.66
CA VAL A 87 -9.64 -8.36 16.76
C VAL A 87 -9.37 -9.46 15.73
N ALA A 88 -9.71 -9.19 14.48
CA ALA A 88 -9.46 -10.10 13.37
C ALA A 88 -8.22 -9.74 12.56
N ILE A 89 -7.78 -8.48 12.61
CA ILE A 89 -6.66 -7.98 11.83
C ILE A 89 -5.68 -7.25 12.75
N VAL A 90 -4.38 -7.55 12.60
CA VAL A 90 -3.29 -6.82 13.24
C VAL A 90 -2.26 -6.46 12.17
N GLY A 91 -1.75 -5.25 12.19
CA GLY A 91 -0.72 -4.83 11.26
C GLY A 91 0.05 -3.61 11.76
N GLY A 92 1.11 -3.29 11.05
CA GLY A 92 1.94 -2.14 11.36
C GLY A 92 2.62 -1.55 10.13
N PRO A 93 3.51 -0.56 10.31
CA PRO A 93 4.11 0.15 9.19
C PRO A 93 5.16 -0.68 8.44
N ALA A 94 5.29 -0.41 7.14
CA ALA A 94 6.41 -0.84 6.32
C ALA A 94 7.35 0.34 6.12
N ILE A 95 8.46 0.36 6.85
CA ILE A 95 9.43 1.46 6.82
C ILE A 95 10.40 1.23 5.67
N HIS A 96 10.66 2.26 4.88
CA HIS A 96 11.61 2.17 3.79
C HIS A 96 13.07 2.20 4.29
N LYS A 97 13.85 1.20 3.86
CA LYS A 97 15.31 1.18 3.97
C LYS A 97 15.90 1.92 2.77
N VAL A 98 16.20 3.19 2.94
CA VAL A 98 16.70 4.09 1.89
C VAL A 98 18.19 3.89 1.67
N SER A 99 18.61 3.70 0.41
CA SER A 99 20.01 3.50 0.01
C SER A 99 20.54 4.59 -0.93
N SER A 100 19.65 5.40 -1.53
CA SER A 100 20.03 6.45 -2.47
C SER A 100 19.22 7.73 -2.30
N SER A 101 19.71 8.85 -2.87
CA SER A 101 19.00 10.12 -2.84
C SER A 101 17.63 10.04 -3.57
N LYS A 102 17.52 9.27 -4.64
CA LYS A 102 16.24 9.07 -5.37
C LYS A 102 15.23 8.36 -4.50
N GLU A 103 15.64 7.28 -3.84
CA GLU A 103 14.83 6.53 -2.89
C GLU A 103 14.38 7.39 -1.72
N LYS A 104 15.25 8.29 -1.22
CA LYS A 104 14.91 9.23 -0.14
C LYS A 104 13.76 10.17 -0.51
N TYR A 105 13.76 10.71 -1.72
CA TYR A 105 12.67 11.58 -2.17
C TYR A 105 11.36 10.81 -2.33
N ILE A 106 11.42 9.59 -2.85
CA ILE A 106 10.24 8.70 -2.97
C ILE A 106 9.69 8.34 -1.58
N ASP A 107 10.57 7.93 -0.65
CA ASP A 107 10.18 7.64 0.74
C ASP A 107 9.45 8.83 1.39
N LYS A 108 10.01 10.03 1.26
CA LYS A 108 9.39 11.23 1.83
C LYS A 108 8.05 11.56 1.20
N CYS A 109 7.87 11.34 -0.10
CA CYS A 109 6.57 11.45 -0.74
C CYS A 109 5.57 10.44 -0.18
N MET A 110 5.95 9.16 -0.05
CA MET A 110 5.07 8.12 0.48
C MET A 110 4.70 8.34 1.96
N ARG A 111 5.52 9.08 2.72
CA ARG A 111 5.25 9.48 4.11
C ARG A 111 4.55 10.82 4.25
N SER A 112 4.34 11.54 3.16
CA SER A 112 3.68 12.85 3.17
C SER A 112 2.17 12.70 3.04
N ARG A 113 1.44 13.18 4.05
CA ARG A 113 -0.03 13.27 3.96
C ARG A 113 -0.52 14.15 2.81
N TYR A 114 0.25 15.14 2.41
CA TYR A 114 -0.07 15.95 1.24
C TYR A 114 -0.01 15.13 -0.04
N ALA A 115 1.01 14.27 -0.20
CA ALA A 115 1.20 13.49 -1.42
C ALA A 115 0.25 12.28 -1.53
N VAL A 116 0.05 11.54 -0.43
CA VAL A 116 -0.67 10.25 -0.47
C VAL A 116 -1.87 10.18 0.50
N GLY A 117 -2.21 11.30 1.13
CA GLY A 117 -3.33 11.37 2.07
C GLY A 117 -3.14 10.47 3.30
N PRO A 118 -4.23 9.84 3.79
CA PRO A 118 -4.19 9.07 5.03
C PRO A 118 -3.32 7.81 4.96
N ILE A 119 -3.04 7.25 3.77
CA ILE A 119 -2.18 6.06 3.61
C ILE A 119 -0.71 6.32 3.94
N ALA A 120 -0.30 7.59 4.17
CA ALA A 120 1.02 7.92 4.68
C ALA A 120 1.38 7.19 5.99
N ASN A 121 0.38 6.81 6.80
CA ASN A 121 0.58 6.04 8.03
C ASN A 121 1.20 4.67 7.79
N ARG A 122 1.03 4.09 6.61
CA ARG A 122 1.61 2.79 6.21
C ARG A 122 3.14 2.81 6.15
N TYR A 123 3.74 3.98 5.97
CA TYR A 123 5.17 4.16 5.66
C TYR A 123 5.95 4.87 6.77
N GLY A 124 5.32 5.19 7.89
CA GLY A 124 5.98 5.92 8.97
C GLY A 124 5.41 5.62 10.35
N VAL A 125 6.28 5.64 11.34
CA VAL A 125 5.88 5.53 12.75
C VAL A 125 5.47 6.91 13.25
N ASN A 126 4.17 7.21 13.22
CA ASN A 126 3.64 8.50 13.65
C ASN A 126 3.06 8.48 15.08
N LYS A 127 2.97 7.31 15.72
CA LYS A 127 2.42 7.11 17.07
C LYS A 127 3.21 6.03 17.79
N THR A 128 3.22 6.09 19.11
CA THR A 128 4.00 5.17 19.97
C THR A 128 3.17 4.03 20.56
N SER A 129 1.85 4.09 20.47
CA SER A 129 0.93 3.10 21.08
C SER A 129 0.06 2.39 20.04
N SER A 130 -0.25 1.14 20.31
CA SER A 130 -1.28 0.38 19.61
C SER A 130 -2.64 1.08 19.68
N ARG A 131 -3.40 1.00 18.59
CA ARG A 131 -4.73 1.59 18.48
C ARG A 131 -5.61 0.84 17.51
N GLU A 132 -6.91 1.02 17.60
CA GLU A 132 -7.81 0.65 16.53
C GLU A 132 -7.47 1.43 15.25
N GLY A 133 -7.42 0.73 14.13
CA GLY A 133 -7.02 1.25 12.82
C GLY A 133 -8.04 0.95 11.74
N THR A 134 -7.68 1.32 10.51
CA THR A 134 -8.45 1.08 9.30
C THR A 134 -7.55 0.52 8.20
N ASP A 135 -8.14 0.18 7.04
CA ASP A 135 -7.42 -0.19 5.82
C ASP A 135 -6.31 0.80 5.44
N ARG A 136 -6.46 2.08 5.84
CA ARG A 136 -5.51 3.17 5.54
C ARG A 136 -4.24 3.14 6.38
N ASP A 137 -4.25 2.40 7.47
CA ASP A 137 -3.13 2.35 8.42
C ASP A 137 -2.18 1.18 8.16
N VAL A 138 -2.66 0.10 7.59
CA VAL A 138 -1.91 -1.16 7.40
C VAL A 138 -1.61 -1.44 5.94
N ILE A 139 -0.65 -2.31 5.69
CA ILE A 139 -0.18 -2.70 4.36
C ILE A 139 0.00 -4.22 4.30
N LEU A 140 -0.34 -4.84 3.17
CA LEU A 140 -0.37 -6.30 3.01
C LEU A 140 0.97 -6.98 3.33
N CYS A 141 2.09 -6.33 3.05
CA CYS A 141 3.41 -6.89 3.35
C CYS A 141 3.78 -6.91 4.85
N ASN A 142 2.84 -6.56 5.73
CA ASN A 142 2.98 -6.60 7.20
C ASN A 142 1.61 -6.72 7.86
N LEU A 143 0.87 -7.78 7.52
CA LEU A 143 -0.54 -7.92 7.87
C LEU A 143 -0.83 -9.31 8.42
N PHE A 144 -1.40 -9.38 9.61
CA PHE A 144 -1.86 -10.58 10.27
C PHE A 144 -3.39 -10.62 10.27
N ILE A 145 -3.99 -11.75 9.90
CA ILE A 145 -5.44 -11.92 9.90
C ILE A 145 -5.79 -13.30 10.47
N ARG A 146 -6.86 -13.40 11.28
CA ARG A 146 -7.38 -14.69 11.76
C ARG A 146 -7.82 -15.57 10.58
N LEU A 147 -7.40 -16.83 10.57
CA LEU A 147 -7.68 -17.76 9.48
C LEU A 147 -9.17 -17.99 9.28
N ASN A 148 -9.93 -18.20 10.35
CA ASN A 148 -11.38 -18.40 10.28
C ASN A 148 -12.08 -17.18 9.68
N VAL A 149 -11.64 -15.95 10.01
CA VAL A 149 -12.22 -14.71 9.46
C VAL A 149 -11.88 -14.53 7.99
N LEU A 150 -10.72 -15.01 7.52
CA LEU A 150 -10.40 -15.03 6.08
C LEU A 150 -11.40 -15.87 5.31
N PHE A 151 -11.78 -17.04 5.80
CA PHE A 151 -12.81 -17.89 5.16
C PHE A 151 -14.19 -17.25 5.24
N GLU A 152 -14.59 -16.71 6.38
CA GLU A 152 -15.87 -16.01 6.56
C GLU A 152 -16.00 -14.82 5.62
N ALA A 153 -14.93 -14.05 5.44
CA ALA A 153 -14.88 -12.94 4.50
C ALA A 153 -14.80 -13.37 3.03
N GLY A 154 -14.60 -14.65 2.72
CA GLY A 154 -14.54 -15.22 1.36
C GLY A 154 -13.22 -14.98 0.65
N LEU A 155 -12.12 -14.86 1.37
CA LEU A 155 -10.75 -14.73 0.88
C LEU A 155 -10.50 -13.44 0.06
N PHE A 156 -9.33 -13.34 -0.57
CA PHE A 156 -9.03 -12.23 -1.48
C PHE A 156 -9.82 -12.35 -2.78
N ASN A 157 -10.31 -11.24 -3.29
CA ASN A 157 -10.92 -11.19 -4.62
C ASN A 157 -9.83 -11.32 -5.70
N GLU A 158 -9.74 -12.48 -6.35
CA GLU A 158 -8.71 -12.81 -7.34
C GLU A 158 -8.74 -11.95 -8.60
N SER A 159 -9.85 -11.26 -8.85
CA SER A 159 -9.94 -10.31 -9.95
C SER A 159 -9.29 -8.96 -9.65
N LEU A 160 -8.95 -8.68 -8.38
CA LEU A 160 -8.26 -7.47 -7.95
C LEU A 160 -6.76 -7.71 -7.80
N TYR A 161 -5.97 -6.76 -8.28
CA TYR A 161 -4.54 -6.59 -8.00
C TYR A 161 -4.05 -5.32 -8.71
N PRO A 162 -3.50 -4.35 -7.97
CA PRO A 162 -3.42 -4.20 -6.51
C PRO A 162 -4.76 -3.78 -5.89
N ASN A 163 -4.78 -3.56 -4.58
CA ASN A 163 -5.87 -3.18 -3.68
C ASN A 163 -6.78 -4.35 -3.25
N GLU A 164 -6.39 -5.58 -3.49
CA GLU A 164 -7.07 -6.77 -3.00
C GLU A 164 -7.18 -6.77 -1.47
N GLU A 165 -6.13 -6.30 -0.78
CA GLU A 165 -6.12 -6.22 0.69
C GLU A 165 -7.12 -5.17 1.22
N ASN A 166 -7.25 -4.04 0.53
CA ASN A 166 -8.17 -2.99 0.97
C ASN A 166 -9.62 -3.47 0.87
N ALA A 167 -9.97 -4.19 -0.20
CA ALA A 167 -11.30 -4.77 -0.37
C ALA A 167 -11.60 -5.83 0.70
N LEU A 168 -10.62 -6.71 1.00
CA LEU A 168 -10.77 -7.73 2.03
C LEU A 168 -10.90 -7.11 3.44
N ILE A 169 -10.06 -6.13 3.77
CA ILE A 169 -10.13 -5.42 5.06
C ILE A 169 -11.48 -4.72 5.21
N ASP A 170 -11.94 -3.99 4.19
CA ASP A 170 -13.26 -3.33 4.22
C ASP A 170 -14.37 -4.35 4.52
N LYS A 171 -14.30 -5.55 3.93
CA LYS A 171 -15.28 -6.61 4.15
C LYS A 171 -15.22 -7.16 5.58
N ILE A 172 -14.03 -7.46 6.09
CA ILE A 172 -13.84 -7.94 7.48
C ILE A 172 -14.36 -6.93 8.49
N LEU A 173 -14.06 -5.64 8.28
CA LEU A 173 -14.57 -4.58 9.16
C LEU A 173 -16.10 -4.42 9.07
N SER A 174 -16.70 -4.69 7.91
CA SER A 174 -18.16 -4.66 7.75
C SER A 174 -18.89 -5.83 8.44
N LEU A 175 -18.17 -6.93 8.71
CA LEU A 175 -18.66 -8.05 9.53
C LEU A 175 -18.62 -7.75 11.04
N GLY A 176 -18.13 -6.57 11.46
CA GLY A 176 -18.07 -6.14 12.85
C GLY A 176 -16.77 -6.45 13.56
N TYR A 177 -15.79 -7.04 12.89
CA TYR A 177 -14.46 -7.28 13.44
C TYR A 177 -13.64 -6.00 13.54
N LYS A 178 -12.59 -6.03 14.38
CA LYS A 178 -11.67 -4.92 14.60
C LYS A 178 -10.32 -5.16 13.93
N LEU A 179 -9.70 -4.04 13.51
CA LEU A 179 -8.32 -3.97 13.08
C LEU A 179 -7.51 -3.20 14.12
N MET A 180 -6.40 -3.79 14.56
CA MET A 180 -5.42 -3.11 15.42
C MET A 180 -4.17 -2.75 14.65
N TYR A 181 -3.80 -1.47 14.69
CA TYR A 181 -2.52 -0.96 14.21
C TYR A 181 -1.54 -0.87 15.37
N ASP A 182 -0.39 -1.53 15.25
CA ASP A 182 0.71 -1.40 16.21
C ASP A 182 1.96 -0.83 15.54
N PRO A 183 2.44 0.35 15.95
CA PRO A 183 3.63 0.99 15.38
C PRO A 183 4.94 0.26 15.69
N GLN A 184 4.93 -0.75 16.55
CA GLN A 184 6.09 -1.57 16.88
C GLN A 184 6.18 -2.86 16.04
N ILE A 185 5.10 -3.25 15.35
CA ILE A 185 5.09 -4.34 14.37
C ILE A 185 5.62 -3.78 13.05
N ILE A 186 6.94 -3.83 12.85
CA ILE A 186 7.61 -3.15 11.76
C ILE A 186 8.22 -4.14 10.77
N VAL A 187 8.02 -3.89 9.49
CA VAL A 187 8.85 -4.47 8.43
C VAL A 187 9.67 -3.36 7.77
N LYS A 188 10.89 -3.70 7.33
CA LYS A 188 11.72 -2.80 6.52
C LYS A 188 11.78 -3.35 5.10
N ARG A 189 11.59 -2.49 4.10
CA ARG A 189 11.68 -2.86 2.69
C ARG A 189 12.30 -1.74 1.86
N PRO A 190 12.90 -2.02 0.69
CA PRO A 190 13.39 -0.97 -0.18
C PRO A 190 12.22 -0.18 -0.80
N PRO A 191 12.32 1.15 -0.92
CA PRO A 191 11.39 1.92 -1.75
C PRO A 191 11.67 1.67 -3.23
N ARG A 192 10.86 2.25 -4.13
CA ARG A 192 11.15 2.18 -5.57
C ARG A 192 12.48 2.88 -5.88
N SER A 193 13.36 2.21 -6.60
CA SER A 193 14.75 2.67 -6.85
C SER A 193 14.84 3.79 -7.90
N SER A 194 13.79 4.08 -8.64
CA SER A 194 13.78 5.11 -9.68
C SER A 194 12.43 5.79 -9.84
N LEU A 195 12.43 7.02 -10.39
CA LEU A 195 11.22 7.75 -10.72
C LEU A 195 10.30 6.98 -11.68
N ARG A 196 10.88 6.28 -12.66
CA ARG A 196 10.12 5.44 -13.61
C ARG A 196 9.35 4.33 -12.88
N LEU A 197 9.98 3.64 -11.94
CA LEU A 197 9.34 2.58 -11.16
C LEU A 197 8.30 3.16 -10.18
N TYR A 198 8.55 4.35 -9.64
CA TYR A 198 7.60 5.07 -8.82
C TYR A 198 6.34 5.44 -9.61
N ILE A 199 6.49 6.03 -10.79
CA ILE A 199 5.38 6.36 -11.70
C ILE A 199 4.59 5.08 -12.07
N LYS A 200 5.28 4.00 -12.43
CA LYS A 200 4.64 2.71 -12.72
C LYS A 200 3.80 2.20 -11.53
N MET A 201 4.31 2.37 -10.31
CA MET A 201 3.59 2.02 -9.08
C MET A 201 2.32 2.88 -8.91
N LEU A 202 2.43 4.20 -9.12
CA LEU A 202 1.29 5.13 -9.01
C LEU A 202 0.19 4.80 -10.03
N LEU A 203 0.56 4.56 -11.28
CA LEU A 203 -0.37 4.12 -12.34
C LEU A 203 -1.08 2.81 -11.96
N ASN A 204 -0.35 1.85 -11.41
CA ASN A 204 -0.95 0.59 -10.95
C ASN A 204 -1.90 0.80 -9.77
N TYR A 205 -1.53 1.64 -8.81
CA TYR A 205 -2.38 1.93 -7.64
C TYR A 205 -3.67 2.66 -8.03
N GLY A 206 -3.58 3.67 -8.90
CA GLY A 206 -4.76 4.35 -9.44
C GLY A 206 -5.68 3.39 -10.19
N ARG A 207 -5.11 2.53 -11.05
CA ARG A 207 -5.84 1.48 -11.75
C ARG A 207 -6.56 0.54 -10.77
N GLY A 208 -5.83 0.00 -9.82
CA GLY A 208 -6.40 -0.92 -8.83
C GLY A 208 -7.50 -0.26 -7.99
N ARG A 209 -7.38 1.04 -7.71
CA ARG A 209 -8.43 1.79 -7.00
C ARG A 209 -9.72 1.89 -7.81
N PHE A 210 -9.63 2.13 -9.12
CA PHE A 210 -10.82 2.09 -9.98
C PHE A 210 -11.41 0.68 -10.02
N GLU A 211 -10.57 -0.36 -10.24
CA GLU A 211 -11.02 -1.76 -10.29
C GLU A 211 -11.72 -2.16 -8.98
N GLN A 212 -11.22 -1.71 -7.83
CA GLN A 212 -11.84 -1.94 -6.52
C GLN A 212 -13.19 -1.23 -6.41
N LEU A 213 -13.28 0.06 -6.75
CA LEU A 213 -14.54 0.82 -6.70
C LEU A 213 -15.61 0.22 -7.63
N TYR A 214 -15.19 -0.32 -8.77
CA TYR A 214 -16.10 -0.95 -9.73
C TYR A 214 -16.65 -2.30 -9.24
N ARG A 215 -15.83 -3.11 -8.53
CA ARG A 215 -16.16 -4.47 -8.12
C ARG A 215 -16.71 -4.56 -6.70
N ASP A 216 -16.11 -3.80 -5.78
CA ASP A 216 -16.40 -3.79 -4.35
C ASP A 216 -16.61 -2.35 -3.89
N PHE A 217 -17.75 -1.76 -4.29
CA PHE A 217 -18.04 -0.35 -4.03
C PHE A 217 -18.15 -0.04 -2.54
N ASN A 218 -17.34 0.92 -2.07
CA ASN A 218 -17.45 1.49 -0.74
C ASN A 218 -17.34 3.03 -0.81
N LYS A 219 -18.36 3.73 -0.31
CA LYS A 219 -18.41 5.20 -0.31
C LYS A 219 -17.18 5.85 0.34
N LYS A 220 -16.59 5.22 1.37
CA LYS A 220 -15.36 5.70 2.04
C LYS A 220 -14.17 5.81 1.08
N ASN A 221 -14.17 5.04 -0.01
CA ASN A 221 -13.11 5.01 -1.00
C ASN A 221 -13.24 6.08 -2.09
N LEU A 222 -14.35 6.82 -2.16
CA LEU A 222 -14.56 7.90 -3.14
C LEU A 222 -13.53 9.03 -3.01
N ILE A 223 -13.00 9.28 -1.83
CA ILE A 223 -11.93 10.29 -1.63
C ILE A 223 -10.70 10.02 -2.51
N PHE A 224 -10.43 8.76 -2.84
CA PHE A 224 -9.30 8.37 -3.68
C PHE A 224 -9.53 8.60 -5.18
N THR A 225 -10.71 9.10 -5.58
CA THR A 225 -10.98 9.53 -6.96
C THR A 225 -10.52 10.98 -7.21
N LEU A 226 -10.27 11.78 -6.18
CA LEU A 226 -9.83 13.17 -6.32
C LEU A 226 -8.62 13.35 -7.25
N PRO A 227 -7.58 12.50 -7.19
CA PRO A 227 -6.47 12.59 -8.14
C PRO A 227 -6.88 12.32 -9.61
N ALA A 228 -7.95 11.54 -9.85
CA ALA A 228 -8.45 11.32 -11.21
C ALA A 228 -9.08 12.62 -11.77
N PHE A 229 -9.92 13.30 -10.99
CA PHE A 229 -10.44 14.61 -11.37
C PHE A 229 -9.33 15.63 -11.57
N PHE A 230 -8.31 15.63 -10.71
CA PHE A 230 -7.13 16.48 -10.89
C PHE A 230 -6.41 16.18 -12.20
N SER A 231 -6.18 14.92 -12.55
CA SER A 231 -5.51 14.55 -13.80
C SER A 231 -6.32 14.96 -15.02
N LEU A 232 -7.65 14.77 -14.99
CA LEU A 232 -8.54 15.25 -16.05
C LEU A 232 -8.45 16.77 -16.22
N TYR A 233 -8.50 17.48 -15.10
CA TYR A 233 -8.37 18.94 -15.07
C TYR A 233 -7.04 19.40 -15.69
N ILE A 234 -5.91 18.75 -15.35
CA ILE A 234 -4.59 19.09 -15.94
C ILE A 234 -4.53 18.75 -17.43
N ILE A 235 -5.16 17.67 -17.90
CA ILE A 235 -5.22 17.32 -19.33
C ILE A 235 -6.04 18.37 -20.11
N LEU A 236 -7.13 18.86 -19.56
CA LEU A 236 -7.98 19.87 -20.16
C LEU A 236 -7.40 21.29 -20.09
N PHE A 237 -6.46 21.53 -19.17
CA PHE A 237 -5.88 22.84 -18.91
C PHE A 237 -5.34 23.55 -20.17
N PRO A 238 -4.50 22.94 -21.02
CA PRO A 238 -4.00 23.61 -22.21
C PRO A 238 -5.11 23.95 -23.24
N ILE A 239 -6.16 23.13 -23.32
CA ILE A 239 -7.31 23.36 -24.22
C ILE A 239 -8.09 24.58 -23.73
N VAL A 240 -8.41 24.64 -22.45
CA VAL A 240 -9.16 25.76 -21.84
C VAL A 240 -8.32 27.05 -21.90
N LEU A 241 -7.00 26.95 -21.69
CA LEU A 241 -6.09 28.09 -21.84
C LEU A 241 -6.09 28.62 -23.28
N PHE A 242 -6.03 27.76 -24.26
CA PHE A 242 -6.08 28.12 -25.67
C PHE A 242 -7.40 28.84 -26.00
N ILE A 243 -8.55 28.30 -25.59
CA ILE A 243 -9.86 28.93 -25.75
C ILE A 243 -9.89 30.30 -25.09
N PHE A 244 -9.38 30.43 -23.85
CA PHE A 244 -9.32 31.70 -23.15
C PHE A 244 -8.52 32.77 -23.88
N LEU A 245 -7.35 32.38 -24.40
CA LEU A 245 -6.45 33.31 -25.13
C LEU A 245 -7.08 33.85 -26.40
N ILE A 246 -7.90 33.01 -27.08
CA ILE A 246 -8.58 33.41 -28.34
C ILE A 246 -9.84 34.24 -28.02
N THR A 247 -10.68 33.76 -27.14
CA THR A 247 -12.01 34.37 -26.90
C THR A 247 -11.96 35.57 -25.96
N LYS A 248 -10.94 35.63 -25.08
CA LYS A 248 -10.78 36.62 -24.00
C LYS A 248 -12.01 36.73 -23.09
N ILE A 249 -12.81 35.65 -22.97
CA ILE A 249 -13.99 35.61 -22.11
C ILE A 249 -13.55 35.54 -20.65
N ASN A 250 -13.75 36.63 -19.88
CA ASN A 250 -13.27 36.75 -18.49
C ASN A 250 -13.79 35.65 -17.58
N PHE A 251 -15.00 35.13 -17.80
CA PHE A 251 -15.55 34.03 -17.00
C PHE A 251 -14.68 32.75 -17.03
N ILE A 252 -13.99 32.49 -18.14
CA ILE A 252 -13.08 31.32 -18.28
C ILE A 252 -11.89 31.45 -17.32
N ALA A 253 -11.52 32.68 -16.90
CA ALA A 253 -10.44 32.89 -15.94
C ALA A 253 -10.67 32.17 -14.59
N ILE A 254 -11.92 31.96 -14.20
CA ILE A 254 -12.31 31.22 -12.98
C ILE A 254 -11.77 29.79 -13.01
N TYR A 255 -11.66 29.19 -14.22
CA TYR A 255 -11.10 27.84 -14.39
C TYR A 255 -9.66 27.74 -13.88
N PHE A 256 -8.88 28.79 -13.88
CA PHE A 256 -7.47 28.76 -13.48
C PHE A 256 -7.26 28.89 -11.96
N ILE A 257 -8.27 29.31 -11.21
CA ILE A 257 -8.19 29.47 -9.75
C ILE A 257 -7.79 28.18 -9.04
N PRO A 258 -8.42 27.00 -9.29
CA PRO A 258 -8.02 25.75 -8.65
C PRO A 258 -6.55 25.39 -8.90
N PHE A 259 -6.01 25.70 -10.10
CA PHE A 259 -4.60 25.46 -10.41
C PHE A 259 -3.67 26.35 -9.57
N ALA A 260 -4.00 27.63 -9.48
CA ALA A 260 -3.22 28.57 -8.67
C ALA A 260 -3.21 28.15 -7.19
N LEU A 261 -4.37 27.78 -6.64
CA LEU A 261 -4.49 27.26 -5.26
C LEU A 261 -3.68 25.98 -5.07
N TYR A 262 -3.82 25.00 -6.00
CA TYR A 262 -3.04 23.78 -5.95
C TYR A 262 -1.55 24.04 -6.00
N PHE A 263 -1.10 24.96 -6.88
CA PHE A 263 0.31 25.33 -7.01
C PHE A 263 0.86 25.91 -5.70
N VAL A 264 0.14 26.88 -5.09
CA VAL A 264 0.53 27.46 -3.79
C VAL A 264 0.59 26.41 -2.70
N MET A 265 -0.43 25.56 -2.57
CA MET A 265 -0.45 24.48 -1.58
C MET A 265 0.70 23.48 -1.78
N THR A 266 1.00 23.15 -3.04
CA THR A 266 2.09 22.24 -3.39
C THR A 266 3.46 22.83 -3.05
N LEU A 267 3.66 24.11 -3.32
CA LEU A 267 4.87 24.84 -2.92
C LEU A 267 5.02 24.87 -1.38
N LEU A 268 3.97 25.23 -0.66
CA LEU A 268 4.00 25.27 0.82
C LEU A 268 4.31 23.89 1.40
N ALA A 269 3.64 22.84 0.94
CA ALA A 269 3.91 21.47 1.36
C ALA A 269 5.35 21.04 1.02
N GLY A 270 5.86 21.45 -0.14
CA GLY A 270 7.23 21.22 -0.58
C GLY A 270 8.24 21.91 0.33
N ILE A 271 8.01 23.20 0.67
CA ILE A 271 8.84 23.97 1.61
C ILE A 271 8.88 23.27 2.98
N ILE A 272 7.70 22.96 3.54
CA ILE A 272 7.59 22.29 4.85
C ILE A 272 8.37 20.96 4.86
N THR A 273 8.32 20.21 3.76
CA THR A 273 9.04 18.93 3.63
C THR A 273 10.55 19.17 3.47
N ALA A 274 10.95 20.15 2.68
CA ALA A 274 12.35 20.53 2.46
C ALA A 274 13.03 21.05 3.73
N LEU A 275 12.33 21.84 4.56
CA LEU A 275 12.86 22.34 5.81
C LEU A 275 13.24 21.23 6.81
N LYS A 276 12.60 20.06 6.71
CA LYS A 276 12.93 18.86 7.52
C LYS A 276 14.19 18.13 7.03
N GLU A 277 14.79 18.58 5.91
CA GLU A 277 16.05 18.03 5.42
C GLU A 277 17.23 18.46 6.28
N LYS A 278 18.22 17.57 6.45
CA LYS A 278 19.49 17.88 7.08
C LYS A 278 20.45 18.51 6.06
N GLY A 279 21.04 19.64 6.43
CA GLY A 279 22.01 20.37 5.60
C GLY A 279 21.36 21.33 4.59
N PHE A 280 21.99 22.50 4.42
CA PHE A 280 21.49 23.61 3.60
C PHE A 280 21.26 23.23 2.14
N ILE A 281 22.22 22.54 1.51
CA ILE A 281 22.12 22.10 0.11
C ILE A 281 20.92 21.16 -0.11
N ASN A 282 20.67 20.26 0.84
CA ASN A 282 19.52 19.33 0.74
C ASN A 282 18.18 20.06 0.89
N LYS A 283 18.12 21.12 1.71
CA LYS A 283 16.93 21.96 1.81
C LYS A 283 16.65 22.66 0.49
N ILE A 284 17.66 23.24 -0.16
CA ILE A 284 17.51 23.88 -1.48
C ILE A 284 17.04 22.86 -2.53
N LYS A 285 17.69 21.70 -2.61
CA LYS A 285 17.26 20.64 -3.53
C LYS A 285 15.83 20.21 -3.25
N GLY A 286 15.47 20.02 -1.99
CA GLY A 286 14.13 19.65 -1.56
C GLY A 286 13.06 20.66 -1.96
N PHE A 287 13.36 21.94 -1.90
CA PHE A 287 12.47 23.01 -2.33
C PHE A 287 11.97 22.85 -3.76
N PHE A 288 12.81 22.40 -4.69
CA PHE A 288 12.41 22.18 -6.07
C PHE A 288 11.87 20.77 -6.30
N ILE A 289 12.45 19.77 -5.64
CA ILE A 289 12.15 18.36 -5.91
C ILE A 289 10.78 17.95 -5.32
N PHE A 290 10.44 18.38 -4.07
CA PHE A 290 9.20 17.92 -3.45
C PHE A 290 7.93 18.41 -4.14
N PRO A 291 7.79 19.69 -4.56
CA PRO A 291 6.63 20.13 -5.33
C PRO A 291 6.47 19.32 -6.64
N TYR A 292 7.56 19.09 -7.35
CA TYR A 292 7.57 18.26 -8.55
C TYR A 292 7.12 16.81 -8.28
N MET A 293 7.65 16.20 -7.23
CA MET A 293 7.28 14.83 -6.83
C MET A 293 5.82 14.73 -6.38
N PHE A 294 5.30 15.73 -5.68
CA PHE A 294 3.89 15.77 -5.27
C PHE A 294 2.96 15.86 -6.48
N PHE A 295 3.31 16.73 -7.45
CA PHE A 295 2.58 16.80 -8.72
C PHE A 295 2.57 15.45 -9.45
N ILE A 296 3.74 14.80 -9.60
CA ILE A 296 3.85 13.46 -10.19
C ILE A 296 2.95 12.46 -9.46
N THR A 297 2.95 12.49 -8.13
CA THR A 297 2.16 11.56 -7.33
C THR A 297 0.67 11.68 -7.64
N HIS A 298 0.13 12.89 -7.59
CA HIS A 298 -1.28 13.13 -7.85
C HIS A 298 -1.67 12.86 -9.29
N PHE A 299 -0.86 13.35 -10.24
CA PHE A 299 -1.15 13.24 -11.66
C PHE A 299 -1.10 11.80 -12.15
N PHE A 300 -0.03 11.06 -11.88
CA PHE A 300 0.09 9.69 -12.38
C PHE A 300 -0.80 8.68 -11.65
N TYR A 301 -1.12 8.93 -10.38
CA TYR A 301 -2.15 8.13 -9.71
C TYR A 301 -3.51 8.34 -10.37
N GLY A 302 -3.88 9.58 -10.68
CA GLY A 302 -5.13 9.89 -11.37
C GLY A 302 -5.18 9.32 -12.80
N LEU A 303 -4.08 9.38 -13.56
CA LEU A 303 -3.99 8.72 -14.87
C LEU A 303 -4.19 7.21 -14.77
N GLY A 304 -3.67 6.59 -13.71
CA GLY A 304 -3.86 5.17 -13.44
C GLY A 304 -5.33 4.80 -13.31
N PHE A 305 -6.13 5.66 -12.70
CA PHE A 305 -7.58 5.47 -12.57
C PHE A 305 -8.27 5.35 -13.95
N PHE A 306 -7.95 6.23 -14.89
CA PHE A 306 -8.47 6.14 -16.26
C PHE A 306 -7.98 4.88 -16.99
N TYR A 307 -6.74 4.47 -16.76
CA TYR A 307 -6.24 3.20 -17.28
C TYR A 307 -7.07 2.02 -16.76
N GLY A 308 -7.55 2.07 -15.51
CA GLY A 308 -8.47 1.09 -14.93
C GLY A 308 -9.80 1.00 -15.69
N ILE A 309 -10.38 2.14 -16.08
CA ILE A 309 -11.60 2.20 -16.90
C ILE A 309 -11.38 1.46 -18.22
N ILE A 310 -10.32 1.83 -18.94
CA ILE A 310 -10.00 1.23 -20.26
C ILE A 310 -9.79 -0.29 -20.13
N ARG A 311 -9.14 -0.73 -19.08
CA ARG A 311 -8.83 -2.13 -18.86
C ARG A 311 -10.07 -2.97 -18.60
N ILE A 312 -11.00 -2.47 -17.79
CA ILE A 312 -12.29 -3.15 -17.53
C ILE A 312 -13.10 -3.21 -18.82
N ALA A 313 -13.20 -2.09 -19.57
CA ALA A 313 -13.93 -2.04 -20.84
C ALA A 313 -13.39 -3.06 -21.88
N LYS A 314 -12.08 -3.34 -21.87
CA LYS A 314 -11.44 -4.33 -22.75
C LYS A 314 -11.57 -5.79 -22.25
N GLY A 315 -12.23 -6.06 -21.13
CA GLY A 315 -12.44 -7.41 -20.63
C GLY A 315 -11.14 -8.17 -20.31
N PHE A 316 -10.12 -7.48 -19.77
CA PHE A 316 -8.79 -8.06 -19.56
C PHE A 316 -8.83 -9.25 -18.57
N LYS A 317 -8.42 -10.45 -19.05
CA LYS A 317 -8.20 -11.65 -18.23
C LYS A 317 -6.70 -11.85 -17.97
N ARG A 318 -6.35 -12.36 -16.79
CA ARG A 318 -4.97 -12.73 -16.45
C ARG A 318 -4.79 -14.23 -16.59
N THR A 319 -3.66 -14.64 -17.18
CA THR A 319 -3.20 -16.01 -17.11
C THR A 319 -2.53 -16.23 -15.76
N VAL A 320 -2.99 -17.23 -15.02
CA VAL A 320 -2.48 -17.57 -13.69
C VAL A 320 -1.61 -18.80 -13.78
N LYS A 321 -0.37 -18.68 -13.29
CA LYS A 321 0.55 -19.81 -13.08
C LYS A 321 1.14 -19.67 -11.68
N PHE A 322 1.12 -20.73 -10.89
CA PHE A 322 1.71 -20.74 -9.55
C PHE A 322 2.21 -22.12 -9.16
N ASN A 323 3.16 -22.16 -8.22
CA ASN A 323 3.64 -23.34 -7.53
C ASN A 323 3.76 -22.99 -6.04
N ILE A 324 3.36 -23.91 -5.16
CA ILE A 324 3.39 -23.70 -3.71
C ILE A 324 4.34 -24.70 -3.09
N THR A 325 5.29 -24.20 -2.31
CA THR A 325 6.16 -25.02 -1.47
C THR A 325 5.81 -24.73 -0.01
N LYS A 326 5.41 -25.76 0.72
CA LYS A 326 5.20 -25.68 2.17
C LYS A 326 6.46 -26.17 2.87
N TYR A 327 7.06 -25.30 3.67
CA TYR A 327 8.09 -25.70 4.61
C TYR A 327 7.42 -26.18 5.89
N LYS A 328 7.50 -27.47 6.16
CA LYS A 328 7.16 -28.01 7.49
C LYS A 328 8.17 -27.46 8.47
N SER A 329 7.67 -26.92 9.58
CA SER A 329 8.38 -26.50 10.80
C SER A 329 9.92 -26.60 10.78
N PHE A 330 10.54 -25.59 11.32
CA PHE A 330 11.98 -25.50 11.57
C PHE A 330 12.61 -26.80 12.09
N GLU A 331 13.03 -27.71 11.25
CA GLU A 331 14.01 -28.76 11.52
C GLU A 331 15.40 -28.24 11.17
#